data_dee93ce7d8d027fb986e40e03aeaf662
#
_entry.id   dee93ce7d8d027fb986e40e03aeaf662
#
_cell.length_a   1.000
_cell.length_b   1.000
_cell.length_c   1.000
_cell.angle_alpha   90.00
_cell.angle_beta   90.00
_cell.angle_gamma   90.00
#
_symmetry.space_group_name_H-M   'P 1'
#
loop_
_entity.id
_entity.type
_entity.pdbx_description
1 polymer ?
#
loop_
_entity_poly.entity_id
_entity_poly.type
_entity_poly.pdbx_seq_one_letter_code
_entity_poly.pdbx_strand_id
1 'polypeptide(L)'
;MKNAELLTAPIGLFDSGVGGTTIWKEINALMPNENTLFLADNKNAPYGEKTKEEIIALCDANTQFLLNHNAKIIVVACNTGTTNAIAYLRDKYKQVPFIGIEPAIKPAGLQSITKKIGVLATRRTLTSDLFAKTSEHLKQEEKIEIIEQVGEGLV
;
A
#
# COMPACT_ATOMS: atom_id res chain seq x y z
N MET A 1 -25.00 -3.65 6.12
CA MET A 1 -25.45 -3.57 4.72
C MET A 1 -26.19 -4.86 4.36
N LYS A 2 -27.32 -4.77 3.65
CA LYS A 2 -28.03 -5.95 3.16
C LYS A 2 -27.18 -6.60 2.05
N ASN A 3 -27.24 -7.92 1.89
CA ASN A 3 -26.40 -8.65 0.91
C ASN A 3 -26.42 -8.06 -0.51
N ALA A 4 -27.53 -7.50 -0.97
CA ALA A 4 -27.63 -6.86 -2.27
C ALA A 4 -26.82 -5.55 -2.38
N GLU A 5 -26.71 -4.78 -1.31
CA GLU A 5 -25.90 -3.54 -1.28
C GLU A 5 -24.41 -3.83 -1.28
N LEU A 6 -23.99 -4.96 -0.71
CA LEU A 6 -22.59 -5.38 -0.72
C LEU A 6 -22.12 -5.79 -2.13
N LEU A 7 -23.00 -6.36 -2.95
CA LEU A 7 -22.67 -6.78 -4.32
C LEU A 7 -22.38 -5.59 -5.24
N THR A 8 -23.02 -4.45 -5.03
CA THR A 8 -22.84 -3.24 -5.84
C THR A 8 -21.89 -2.22 -5.24
N ALA A 9 -21.49 -2.41 -3.98
CA ALA A 9 -20.57 -1.53 -3.28
C ALA A 9 -19.17 -1.55 -3.94
N PRO A 10 -18.48 -0.40 -4.07
CA PRO A 10 -17.22 -0.36 -4.79
C PRO A 10 -16.05 -0.95 -3.98
N ILE A 11 -15.05 -1.43 -4.71
CA ILE A 11 -13.68 -1.58 -4.19
C ILE A 11 -13.10 -0.17 -4.08
N GLY A 12 -12.81 0.29 -2.87
CA GLY A 12 -12.16 1.58 -2.65
C GLY A 12 -10.64 1.43 -2.74
N LEU A 13 -10.01 2.30 -3.50
CA LEU A 13 -8.54 2.36 -3.59
C LEU A 13 -8.06 3.77 -3.27
N PHE A 14 -6.93 3.89 -2.60
CA PHE A 14 -6.25 5.19 -2.52
C PHE A 14 -4.74 5.07 -2.68
N ASP A 15 -4.15 6.14 -3.18
CA ASP A 15 -2.71 6.36 -3.27
C ASP A 15 -2.38 7.81 -2.91
N SER A 16 -1.13 8.09 -2.54
CA SER A 16 -0.61 9.44 -2.34
C SER A 16 -0.56 10.28 -3.62
N GLY A 17 -0.66 9.62 -4.77
CA GLY A 17 -0.61 10.26 -6.07
C GLY A 17 -1.35 9.45 -7.13
N VAL A 18 -0.77 9.37 -8.33
CA VAL A 18 -1.37 8.65 -9.47
C VAL A 18 -0.77 7.27 -9.70
N GLY A 19 0.32 6.91 -9.01
CA GLY A 19 1.02 5.65 -9.22
C GLY A 19 0.15 4.41 -8.98
N GLY A 20 -0.75 4.48 -7.99
CA GLY A 20 -1.71 3.43 -7.66
C GLY A 20 -2.71 3.11 -8.75
N THR A 21 -2.81 3.92 -9.82
CA THR A 21 -3.63 3.61 -11.01
C THR A 21 -3.13 2.35 -11.72
N THR A 22 -1.87 1.98 -11.57
CA THR A 22 -1.34 0.71 -12.09
C THR A 22 -1.99 -0.48 -11.40
N ILE A 23 -2.16 -0.41 -10.08
CA ILE A 23 -2.86 -1.43 -9.28
C ILE A 23 -4.36 -1.45 -9.64
N TRP A 24 -4.98 -0.26 -9.79
CA TRP A 24 -6.36 -0.16 -10.22
C TRP A 24 -6.61 -0.82 -11.57
N LYS A 25 -5.71 -0.65 -12.56
CA LYS A 25 -5.81 -1.30 -13.89
C LYS A 25 -5.86 -2.82 -13.79
N GLU A 26 -5.00 -3.42 -12.96
CA GLU A 26 -4.96 -4.88 -12.75
C GLU A 26 -6.24 -5.37 -12.07
N ILE A 27 -6.74 -4.65 -11.06
CA ILE A 27 -8.00 -4.98 -10.40
C ILE A 27 -9.16 -4.94 -11.41
N ASN A 28 -9.24 -3.87 -12.20
CA ASN A 28 -10.30 -3.70 -13.19
C ASN A 28 -10.24 -4.75 -14.32
N ALA A 29 -9.04 -5.16 -14.72
CA ALA A 29 -8.85 -6.22 -15.71
C ALA A 29 -9.27 -7.59 -15.19
N LEU A 30 -8.95 -7.92 -13.93
CA LEU A 30 -9.30 -9.19 -13.30
C LEU A 30 -10.76 -9.27 -12.86
N MET A 31 -11.35 -8.14 -12.50
CA MET A 31 -12.72 -8.06 -11.96
C MET A 31 -13.54 -6.96 -12.66
N PRO A 32 -13.79 -7.09 -13.99
CA PRO A 32 -14.39 -6.04 -14.80
C PRO A 32 -15.83 -5.68 -14.43
N ASN A 33 -16.51 -6.53 -13.66
CA ASN A 33 -17.89 -6.32 -13.20
C ASN A 33 -17.95 -5.66 -11.82
N GLU A 34 -16.81 -5.44 -11.16
CA GLU A 34 -16.75 -4.76 -9.86
C GLU A 34 -16.72 -3.23 -10.05
N ASN A 35 -17.53 -2.55 -9.25
CA ASN A 35 -17.42 -1.09 -9.14
C ASN A 35 -16.14 -0.74 -8.40
N THR A 36 -15.43 0.28 -8.85
CA THR A 36 -14.20 0.76 -8.22
C THR A 36 -14.28 2.26 -7.96
N LEU A 37 -13.69 2.70 -6.86
CA LEU A 37 -13.53 4.12 -6.52
C LEU A 37 -12.07 4.37 -6.17
N PHE A 38 -11.37 5.14 -7.02
CA PHE A 38 -9.96 5.47 -6.83
C PHE A 38 -9.80 6.91 -6.34
N LEU A 39 -9.11 7.09 -5.21
CA LEU A 39 -8.75 8.37 -4.62
C LEU A 39 -7.25 8.62 -4.76
N ALA A 40 -6.86 9.61 -5.56
CA ALA A 40 -5.50 10.11 -5.64
C ALA A 40 -5.33 11.32 -4.71
N ASP A 41 -4.58 11.17 -3.63
CA ASP A 41 -4.34 12.25 -2.66
C ASP A 41 -3.22 13.19 -3.09
N ASN A 42 -3.31 13.71 -4.31
CA ASN A 42 -2.31 14.58 -4.92
C ASN A 42 -2.04 15.86 -4.12
N LYS A 43 -3.04 16.35 -3.36
CA LYS A 43 -2.89 17.55 -2.53
C LYS A 43 -1.82 17.36 -1.45
N ASN A 44 -1.70 16.17 -0.93
CA ASN A 44 -0.82 15.84 0.19
C ASN A 44 0.44 15.05 -0.25
N ALA A 45 0.62 14.84 -1.56
CA ALA A 45 1.83 14.23 -2.11
C ALA A 45 3.07 15.16 -1.89
N PRO A 46 4.29 14.59 -1.77
CA PRO A 46 4.62 13.19 -1.62
C PRO A 46 4.54 12.69 -0.17
N TYR A 47 4.08 11.45 0.05
CA TYR A 47 4.04 10.86 1.40
C TYR A 47 5.44 10.50 1.94
N GLY A 48 6.40 10.30 1.05
CA GLY A 48 7.76 9.88 1.43
C GLY A 48 8.53 10.85 2.30
N GLU A 49 8.12 12.13 2.34
CA GLU A 49 8.74 13.20 3.11
C GLU A 49 8.03 13.48 4.46
N LYS A 50 6.86 12.88 4.69
CA LYS A 50 6.03 13.12 5.89
C LYS A 50 6.45 12.25 7.07
N THR A 51 6.05 12.65 8.26
CA THR A 51 6.19 11.82 9.46
C THR A 51 5.24 10.63 9.41
N LYS A 52 5.50 9.61 10.23
CA LYS A 52 4.63 8.43 10.34
C LYS A 52 3.22 8.82 10.78
N GLU A 53 3.12 9.75 11.71
CA GLU A 53 1.87 10.26 12.27
C GLU A 53 1.05 10.99 11.20
N GLU A 54 1.68 11.84 10.39
CA GLU A 54 1.04 12.51 9.25
C GLU A 54 0.54 11.51 8.21
N ILE A 55 1.33 10.50 7.86
CA ILE A 55 0.93 9.45 6.92
C ILE A 55 -0.27 8.68 7.46
N ILE A 56 -0.26 8.31 8.74
CA ILE A 56 -1.39 7.63 9.37
C ILE A 56 -2.66 8.50 9.30
N ALA A 57 -2.56 9.78 9.63
CA ALA A 57 -3.70 10.70 9.61
C ALA A 57 -4.28 10.86 8.19
N LEU A 58 -3.42 10.96 7.18
CA LEU A 58 -3.83 11.06 5.77
C LEU A 58 -4.48 9.75 5.28
N CYS A 59 -3.88 8.61 5.57
CA CYS A 59 -4.44 7.30 5.22
C CYS A 59 -5.79 7.05 5.93
N ASP A 60 -5.94 7.51 7.16
CA ASP A 60 -7.20 7.45 7.90
C ASP A 60 -8.28 8.32 7.24
N ALA A 61 -7.96 9.56 6.87
CA ALA A 61 -8.88 10.46 6.18
C ALA A 61 -9.32 9.90 4.82
N ASN A 62 -8.38 9.34 4.04
CA ASN A 62 -8.68 8.69 2.77
C ASN A 62 -9.57 7.46 2.95
N THR A 63 -9.31 6.67 3.98
CA THR A 63 -10.15 5.52 4.35
C THR A 63 -11.56 5.95 4.70
N GLN A 64 -11.72 6.98 5.55
CA GLN A 64 -13.04 7.52 5.91
C GLN A 64 -13.79 8.02 4.68
N PHE A 65 -13.10 8.73 3.77
CA PHE A 65 -13.70 9.18 2.52
C PHE A 65 -14.29 8.00 1.72
N LEU A 66 -13.51 6.95 1.50
CA LEU A 66 -13.94 5.78 0.75
C LEU A 66 -15.10 5.03 1.44
N LEU A 67 -15.03 4.91 2.77
CA LEU A 67 -16.12 4.28 3.54
C LEU A 67 -17.42 5.09 3.49
N ASN A 68 -17.34 6.42 3.50
CA ASN A 68 -18.49 7.30 3.32
C ASN A 68 -19.12 7.18 1.92
N HIS A 69 -18.37 6.65 0.95
CA HIS A 69 -18.85 6.28 -0.38
C HIS A 69 -19.16 4.78 -0.50
N ASN A 70 -19.45 4.12 0.63
CA ASN A 70 -19.85 2.71 0.73
C ASN A 70 -18.83 1.70 0.19
N ALA A 71 -17.54 2.00 0.19
CA ALA A 71 -16.53 1.02 -0.20
C ALA A 71 -16.61 -0.25 0.69
N LYS A 72 -16.70 -1.43 0.05
CA LYS A 72 -16.80 -2.72 0.73
C LYS A 72 -15.45 -3.29 1.19
N ILE A 73 -14.37 -2.86 0.58
CA ILE A 73 -12.98 -3.23 0.84
C ILE A 73 -12.09 -2.04 0.49
N ILE A 74 -11.00 -1.88 1.21
CA ILE A 74 -10.03 -0.80 0.96
C ILE A 74 -8.71 -1.37 0.49
N VAL A 75 -8.21 -0.87 -0.65
CA VAL A 75 -6.89 -1.16 -1.18
C VAL A 75 -5.99 0.07 -0.98
N VAL A 76 -4.97 -0.08 -0.15
CA VAL A 76 -3.92 0.92 0.03
C VAL A 76 -2.88 0.70 -1.06
N ALA A 77 -3.02 1.42 -2.18
CA ALA A 77 -2.19 1.26 -3.37
C ALA A 77 -0.85 2.02 -3.29
N CYS A 78 -0.58 2.65 -2.13
CA CYS A 78 0.64 3.37 -1.82
C CYS A 78 1.58 2.53 -0.96
N ASN A 79 2.81 2.26 -1.42
CA ASN A 79 3.80 1.54 -0.63
C ASN A 79 4.11 2.27 0.69
N THR A 80 4.32 3.60 0.63
CA THR A 80 4.58 4.42 1.82
C THR A 80 3.38 4.40 2.78
N GLY A 81 2.15 4.53 2.25
CA GLY A 81 0.93 4.43 3.03
C GLY A 81 0.77 3.06 3.69
N THR A 82 0.97 1.98 2.92
CA THR A 82 0.89 0.62 3.43
C THR A 82 1.88 0.37 4.56
N THR A 83 3.17 0.63 4.32
CA THR A 83 4.22 0.28 5.29
C THR A 83 4.13 1.08 6.60
N ASN A 84 3.51 2.26 6.59
CA ASN A 84 3.38 3.11 7.77
C ASN A 84 2.00 3.07 8.44
N ALA A 85 0.91 2.80 7.72
CA ALA A 85 -0.44 2.96 8.24
C ALA A 85 -1.30 1.68 8.26
N ILE A 86 -0.95 0.61 7.52
CA ILE A 86 -1.85 -0.55 7.36
C ILE A 86 -2.22 -1.22 8.68
N ALA A 87 -1.28 -1.33 9.61
CA ALA A 87 -1.52 -1.93 10.92
C ALA A 87 -2.54 -1.11 11.73
N TYR A 88 -2.38 0.21 11.76
CA TYR A 88 -3.31 1.13 12.40
C TYR A 88 -4.71 1.05 11.78
N LEU A 89 -4.80 1.06 10.44
CA LEU A 89 -6.09 1.00 9.74
C LEU A 89 -6.84 -0.30 10.05
N ARG A 90 -6.15 -1.44 10.03
CA ARG A 90 -6.72 -2.75 10.37
C ARG A 90 -7.20 -2.83 11.82
N ASP A 91 -6.47 -2.21 12.74
CA ASP A 91 -6.88 -2.18 14.16
C ASP A 91 -8.08 -1.26 14.38
N LYS A 92 -8.10 -0.08 13.76
CA LYS A 92 -9.19 0.89 13.88
C LYS A 92 -10.49 0.43 13.22
N TYR A 93 -10.40 -0.16 12.02
CA TYR A 93 -11.55 -0.54 11.18
C TYR A 93 -11.70 -2.07 11.08
N LYS A 94 -11.83 -2.74 12.22
CA LYS A 94 -11.86 -4.23 12.33
C LYS A 94 -12.88 -4.93 11.42
N GLN A 95 -13.93 -4.25 11.00
CA GLN A 95 -15.00 -4.81 10.15
C GLN A 95 -14.75 -4.58 8.65
N VAL A 96 -13.70 -3.84 8.29
CA VAL A 96 -13.36 -3.49 6.91
C VAL A 96 -12.16 -4.34 6.45
N PRO A 97 -12.27 -5.09 5.35
CA PRO A 97 -11.12 -5.76 4.78
C PRO A 97 -10.13 -4.73 4.19
N PHE A 98 -8.83 -4.89 4.48
CA PHE A 98 -7.75 -4.07 3.94
C PHE A 98 -6.74 -4.90 3.17
N ILE A 99 -6.44 -4.48 1.94
CA ILE A 99 -5.30 -4.95 1.15
C ILE A 99 -4.29 -3.83 1.09
N GLY A 100 -3.05 -4.09 1.50
CA GLY A 100 -1.93 -3.15 1.37
C GLY A 100 -0.95 -3.65 0.33
N ILE A 101 -0.47 -2.76 -0.54
CA ILE A 101 0.57 -3.08 -1.51
C ILE A 101 1.93 -2.86 -0.85
N GLU A 102 2.63 -3.95 -0.59
CA GLU A 102 3.97 -3.93 0.00
C GLU A 102 5.05 -3.90 -1.09
N PRO A 103 6.24 -3.34 -0.79
CA PRO A 103 7.39 -3.48 -1.69
C PRO A 103 7.67 -4.95 -2.02
N ALA A 104 7.86 -5.26 -3.30
CA ALA A 104 7.99 -6.63 -3.79
C ALA A 104 9.35 -7.29 -3.47
N ILE A 105 9.94 -7.01 -2.29
CA ILE A 105 11.26 -7.52 -1.91
C ILE A 105 11.27 -9.03 -1.70
N LYS A 106 10.15 -9.59 -1.19
CA LYS A 106 10.04 -11.03 -0.98
C LYS A 106 10.08 -11.81 -2.30
N PRO A 107 9.20 -11.56 -3.29
CA PRO A 107 9.30 -12.24 -4.58
C PRO A 107 10.62 -11.95 -5.30
N ALA A 108 11.15 -10.72 -5.23
CA ALA A 108 12.44 -10.37 -5.82
C ALA A 108 13.59 -11.19 -5.22
N GLY A 109 13.64 -11.30 -3.90
CA GLY A 109 14.65 -12.11 -3.21
C GLY A 109 14.58 -13.59 -3.56
N LEU A 110 13.37 -14.18 -3.53
CA LEU A 110 13.17 -15.60 -3.84
C LEU A 110 13.51 -15.95 -5.30
N GLN A 111 13.32 -15.02 -6.25
CA GLN A 111 13.62 -15.22 -7.66
C GLN A 111 15.08 -14.84 -8.03
N SER A 112 15.80 -14.16 -7.16
CA SER A 112 17.17 -13.72 -7.42
C SER A 112 18.15 -14.91 -7.46
N ILE A 113 18.75 -15.16 -8.60
CA ILE A 113 19.78 -16.20 -8.79
C ILE A 113 21.05 -15.83 -8.01
N THR A 114 21.41 -14.55 -7.98
CA THR A 114 22.61 -14.05 -7.30
C THR A 114 22.45 -13.89 -5.79
N LYS A 115 21.24 -14.10 -5.26
CA LYS A 115 20.89 -13.83 -3.88
C LYS A 115 21.12 -12.36 -3.45
N LYS A 116 21.12 -11.44 -4.43
CA LYS A 116 21.24 -10.00 -4.22
C LYS A 116 20.09 -9.28 -4.89
N ILE A 117 19.52 -8.30 -4.20
CA ILE A 117 18.46 -7.43 -4.74
C ILE A 117 18.74 -5.96 -4.40
N GLY A 118 18.44 -5.07 -5.35
CA GLY A 118 18.40 -3.63 -5.12
C GLY A 118 16.97 -3.19 -4.80
N VAL A 119 16.81 -2.33 -3.79
CA VAL A 119 15.52 -1.75 -3.42
C VAL A 119 15.61 -0.23 -3.52
N LEU A 120 14.84 0.33 -4.46
CA LEU A 120 14.69 1.76 -4.65
C LEU A 120 13.30 2.16 -4.13
N ALA A 121 13.24 2.96 -3.07
CA ALA A 121 11.99 3.36 -2.45
C ALA A 121 12.12 4.72 -1.73
N THR A 122 11.00 5.27 -1.28
CA THR A 122 11.03 6.47 -0.44
C THR A 122 11.71 6.16 0.90
N ARG A 123 12.31 7.19 1.52
CA ARG A 123 12.93 7.08 2.84
C ARG A 123 11.96 6.47 3.88
N ARG A 124 10.69 6.91 3.87
CA ARG A 124 9.67 6.41 4.81
C ARG A 124 9.30 4.95 4.60
N THR A 125 9.35 4.47 3.38
CA THR A 125 9.18 3.03 3.11
C THR A 125 10.34 2.23 3.70
N LEU A 126 11.58 2.61 3.39
CA LEU A 126 12.79 1.90 3.83
C LEU A 126 12.97 1.90 5.37
N THR A 127 12.55 2.97 6.04
CA THR A 127 12.65 3.08 7.51
C THR A 127 11.42 2.57 8.27
N SER A 128 10.44 1.99 7.59
CA SER A 128 9.21 1.48 8.23
C SER A 128 9.44 0.14 8.93
N ASP A 129 8.70 -0.09 10.03
CA ASP A 129 8.77 -1.34 10.79
C ASP A 129 8.41 -2.56 9.93
N LEU A 130 7.46 -2.40 9.01
CA LEU A 130 7.02 -3.49 8.12
C LEU A 130 8.11 -3.87 7.13
N PHE A 131 8.77 -2.89 6.50
CA PHE A 131 9.89 -3.13 5.59
C PHE A 131 11.06 -3.76 6.34
N ALA A 132 11.41 -3.25 7.52
CA ALA A 132 12.50 -3.78 8.34
C ALA A 132 12.28 -5.26 8.68
N LYS A 133 11.07 -5.64 9.14
CA LYS A 133 10.72 -7.04 9.45
C LYS A 133 10.85 -7.96 8.24
N THR A 134 10.34 -7.52 7.07
CA THR A 134 10.40 -8.33 5.84
C THR A 134 11.85 -8.47 5.35
N SER A 135 12.63 -7.39 5.41
CA SER A 135 14.06 -7.39 5.04
C SER A 135 14.88 -8.29 5.95
N GLU A 136 14.65 -8.22 7.26
CA GLU A 136 15.36 -9.07 8.23
C GLU A 136 15.09 -10.55 8.01
N HIS A 137 13.82 -10.91 7.79
CA HIS A 137 13.44 -12.28 7.45
C HIS A 137 14.18 -12.79 6.20
N LEU A 138 14.22 -12.00 5.13
CA LEU A 138 14.92 -12.38 3.90
C LEU A 138 16.44 -12.51 4.09
N LYS A 139 17.06 -11.63 4.88
CA LYS A 139 18.49 -11.69 5.20
C LYS A 139 18.84 -12.93 6.02
N GLN A 140 18.02 -13.26 7.01
CA GLN A 140 18.29 -14.38 7.93
C GLN A 140 17.93 -15.75 7.32
N GLU A 141 16.72 -15.91 6.84
CA GLU A 141 16.19 -17.21 6.40
C GLU A 141 16.62 -17.55 4.96
N GLU A 142 16.57 -16.58 4.05
CA GLU A 142 16.81 -16.80 2.62
C GLU A 142 18.22 -16.45 2.17
N LYS A 143 19.05 -15.87 3.06
CA LYS A 143 20.42 -15.41 2.78
C LYS A 143 20.49 -14.38 1.64
N ILE A 144 19.47 -13.52 1.54
CA ILE A 144 19.41 -12.47 0.52
C ILE A 144 20.17 -11.24 0.99
N GLU A 145 21.08 -10.74 0.16
CA GLU A 145 21.70 -9.42 0.33
C GLU A 145 20.77 -8.36 -0.25
N ILE A 146 20.39 -7.38 0.58
CA ILE A 146 19.50 -6.28 0.21
C ILE A 146 20.28 -4.98 0.20
N ILE A 147 20.37 -4.35 -0.97
CA ILE A 147 20.98 -3.04 -1.18
C ILE A 147 19.88 -2.01 -1.25
N GLU A 148 19.81 -1.13 -0.26
CA GLU A 148 18.76 -0.13 -0.13
C GLU A 148 19.24 1.22 -0.68
N GLN A 149 18.41 1.86 -1.52
CA GLN A 149 18.67 3.18 -2.06
C GLN A 149 17.42 4.06 -1.90
N VAL A 150 17.58 5.23 -1.31
CA VAL A 150 16.52 6.23 -1.29
C VAL A 150 16.37 6.86 -2.68
N GLY A 151 15.17 6.83 -3.22
CA GLY A 151 14.82 7.44 -4.51
C GLY A 151 14.45 8.91 -4.35
N GLU A 152 15.43 9.77 -4.05
CA GLU A 152 15.18 11.20 -3.91
C GLU A 152 14.79 11.81 -5.26
N GLY A 153 13.68 12.57 -5.28
CA GLY A 153 13.16 13.23 -6.48
C GLY A 153 12.49 12.31 -7.50
N LEU A 154 12.23 11.04 -7.17
CA LEU A 154 11.52 10.10 -8.04
C LEU A 154 10.00 10.04 -7.77
N VAL A 155 9.52 10.69 -6.73
CA VAL A 155 8.12 10.74 -6.31
C VAL A 155 7.69 12.18 -6.12
#